data_919a5390bc2506a179b9ea03303fb824
#
_entry.id   919a5390bc2506a179b9ea03303fb824
#
_cell.length_a   1.000
_cell.length_b   1.000
_cell.length_c   1.000
_cell.angle_alpha   90.00
_cell.angle_beta   90.00
_cell.angle_gamma   90.00
#
_symmetry.space_group_name_H-M   'P 1'
#
loop_
_entity.id
_entity.type
_entity.pdbx_description
1 polymer ?
#
loop_
_entity_poly.entity_id
_entity_poly.type
_entity_poly.pdbx_seq_one_letter_code
_entity_poly.pdbx_strand_id
1 'polypeptide(L)'
;MKKQELRHDPIREYIVKGVQYFNENSSTVLKVFAVIVLGIAGISYYNHTDSMKVENAANITGRAQNTFINGNLDEALVKFERVLDDYPDTPGAVQSLVYLLNDAVTNQDEEAVQSLLSNHDGNIDDPVVASAFYKLRGDIALNQGDSNAAVKYYRWAQSNADGISLQIKYKLDIAAVFIAQDNYDDARETLDDILNNEDIGFNEKNTAEELMGFVSQKLGI
;
A
#
# COMPACT_ATOMS: atom_id res chain seq x y z
N MET A 1 73.92 9.60 -27.34
CA MET A 1 72.84 8.60 -27.10
C MET A 1 71.95 9.07 -25.99
N LYS A 2 70.72 9.52 -26.30
CA LYS A 2 69.73 9.97 -25.31
C LYS A 2 69.11 8.71 -24.65
N LYS A 3 69.25 8.54 -23.33
CA LYS A 3 68.50 7.58 -22.53
C LYS A 3 67.01 7.90 -22.71
N GLN A 4 66.25 6.96 -23.27
CA GLN A 4 64.78 7.02 -23.24
C GLN A 4 64.35 6.99 -21.78
N GLU A 5 63.74 8.09 -21.32
CA GLU A 5 62.96 8.11 -20.09
C GLU A 5 61.86 7.08 -20.22
N LEU A 6 61.93 6.02 -19.40
CA LEU A 6 60.83 5.08 -19.28
C LEU A 6 59.59 5.87 -18.82
N ARG A 7 58.63 6.05 -19.72
CA ARG A 7 57.34 6.60 -19.40
C ARG A 7 56.76 5.85 -18.22
N HIS A 8 56.59 6.54 -17.11
CA HIS A 8 55.90 6.05 -15.95
C HIS A 8 54.47 5.72 -16.38
N ASP A 9 54.14 4.43 -16.50
CA ASP A 9 52.79 3.98 -16.83
C ASP A 9 52.03 3.75 -15.49
N PRO A 10 51.16 4.68 -15.10
CA PRO A 10 50.49 4.58 -13.83
C PRO A 10 49.61 3.32 -13.73
N ILE A 11 49.08 2.83 -14.84
CA ILE A 11 48.23 1.63 -14.89
C ILE A 11 49.07 0.40 -14.50
N ARG A 12 50.31 0.29 -15.04
CA ARG A 12 51.22 -0.79 -14.70
C ARG A 12 51.61 -0.79 -13.22
N GLU A 13 51.82 0.39 -12.66
CA GLU A 13 52.15 0.53 -11.23
C GLU A 13 51.00 0.08 -10.33
N TYR A 14 49.72 0.46 -10.65
CA TYR A 14 48.56 -0.01 -9.94
C TYR A 14 48.37 -1.54 -10.03
N ILE A 15 48.57 -2.11 -11.21
CA ILE A 15 48.49 -3.57 -11.39
C ILE A 15 49.54 -4.29 -10.53
N VAL A 16 50.82 -3.82 -10.58
CA VAL A 16 51.89 -4.44 -9.79
C VAL A 16 51.62 -4.32 -8.29
N LYS A 17 51.23 -3.15 -7.82
CA LYS A 17 50.82 -2.95 -6.41
C LYS A 17 49.64 -3.84 -6.02
N GLY A 18 48.64 -3.99 -6.88
CA GLY A 18 47.49 -4.87 -6.66
C GLY A 18 47.88 -6.34 -6.54
N VAL A 19 48.76 -6.83 -7.44
CA VAL A 19 49.28 -8.20 -7.39
C VAL A 19 50.15 -8.44 -6.15
N GLN A 20 50.97 -7.47 -5.78
CA GLN A 20 51.79 -7.56 -4.56
C GLN A 20 50.92 -7.61 -3.31
N TYR A 21 49.92 -6.73 -3.18
CA TYR A 21 48.96 -6.74 -2.09
C TYR A 21 48.18 -8.07 -2.00
N PHE A 22 47.79 -8.61 -3.16
CA PHE A 22 47.11 -9.91 -3.22
C PHE A 22 48.02 -11.04 -2.71
N ASN A 23 49.28 -11.08 -3.11
CA ASN A 23 50.23 -12.10 -2.66
C ASN A 23 50.54 -12.01 -1.16
N GLU A 24 50.68 -10.80 -0.65
CA GLU A 24 50.97 -10.55 0.78
C GLU A 24 49.75 -10.80 1.69
N ASN A 25 48.53 -10.58 1.17
CA ASN A 25 47.28 -10.63 1.93
C ASN A 25 46.29 -11.66 1.35
N SER A 26 46.74 -12.67 0.67
CA SER A 26 45.87 -13.61 -0.07
C SER A 26 44.77 -14.23 0.78
N SER A 27 45.06 -14.59 2.04
CA SER A 27 44.05 -15.13 2.96
C SER A 27 42.94 -14.12 3.29
N THR A 28 43.28 -12.84 3.47
CA THR A 28 42.30 -11.78 3.76
C THR A 28 41.47 -11.45 2.54
N VAL A 29 42.12 -11.34 1.37
CA VAL A 29 41.43 -11.09 0.08
C VAL A 29 40.48 -12.23 -0.24
N LEU A 30 40.87 -13.49 -0.04
CA LEU A 30 40.01 -14.66 -0.24
C LEU A 30 38.81 -14.66 0.72
N LYS A 31 38.98 -14.27 1.98
CA LYS A 31 37.87 -14.14 2.94
C LYS A 31 36.88 -13.06 2.52
N VAL A 32 37.37 -11.88 2.15
CA VAL A 32 36.51 -10.79 1.65
C VAL A 32 35.76 -11.20 0.40
N PHE A 33 36.43 -11.85 -0.55
CA PHE A 33 35.80 -12.35 -1.76
C PHE A 33 34.74 -13.41 -1.45
N ALA A 34 35.02 -14.34 -0.55
CA ALA A 34 34.03 -15.34 -0.09
C ALA A 34 32.79 -14.69 0.53
N VAL A 35 32.96 -13.63 1.36
CA VAL A 35 31.82 -12.89 1.94
C VAL A 35 30.99 -12.21 0.86
N ILE A 36 31.64 -11.60 -0.13
CA ILE A 36 30.94 -10.95 -1.26
C ILE A 36 30.14 -11.99 -2.07
N VAL A 37 30.73 -13.13 -2.39
CA VAL A 37 30.06 -14.21 -3.14
C VAL A 37 28.87 -14.75 -2.37
N LEU A 38 29.04 -14.99 -1.08
CA LEU A 38 27.94 -15.44 -0.20
C LEU A 38 26.82 -14.39 -0.09
N GLY A 39 27.19 -13.11 -0.03
CA GLY A 39 26.22 -11.99 -0.02
C GLY A 39 25.40 -11.96 -1.32
N ILE A 40 26.07 -12.05 -2.48
CA ILE A 40 25.40 -12.09 -3.79
C ILE A 40 24.50 -13.32 -3.92
N ALA A 41 25.01 -14.49 -3.51
CA ALA A 41 24.22 -15.73 -3.52
C ALA A 41 22.99 -15.64 -2.60
N GLY A 42 23.15 -15.06 -1.41
CA GLY A 42 22.04 -14.83 -0.48
C GLY A 42 20.96 -13.90 -1.03
N ILE A 43 21.37 -12.78 -1.63
CA ILE A 43 20.44 -11.83 -2.27
C ILE A 43 19.74 -12.50 -3.47
N SER A 44 20.48 -13.22 -4.30
CA SER A 44 19.91 -13.93 -5.45
C SER A 44 18.91 -15.01 -5.04
N TYR A 45 19.23 -15.75 -3.97
CA TYR A 45 18.33 -16.75 -3.41
C TYR A 45 17.05 -16.11 -2.85
N TYR A 46 17.20 -15.00 -2.11
CA TYR A 46 16.06 -14.26 -1.55
C TYR A 46 15.12 -13.76 -2.67
N ASN A 47 15.67 -13.07 -3.67
CA ASN A 47 14.90 -12.54 -4.80
C ASN A 47 14.20 -13.66 -5.60
N HIS A 48 14.87 -14.80 -5.78
CA HIS A 48 14.28 -15.95 -6.49
C HIS A 48 13.10 -16.55 -5.69
N THR A 49 13.26 -16.70 -4.37
CA THR A 49 12.21 -17.24 -3.50
C THR A 49 11.00 -16.31 -3.47
N ASP A 50 11.22 -15.00 -3.41
CA ASP A 50 10.18 -13.98 -3.42
C ASP A 50 9.41 -13.98 -4.76
N SER A 51 10.10 -14.03 -5.87
CA SER A 51 9.48 -14.14 -7.21
C SER A 51 8.62 -15.41 -7.34
N MET A 52 9.06 -16.53 -6.81
CA MET A 52 8.27 -17.77 -6.80
C MET A 52 7.01 -17.66 -5.94
N LYS A 53 7.06 -16.96 -4.80
CA LYS A 53 5.87 -16.70 -3.97
C LYS A 53 4.84 -15.88 -4.73
N VAL A 54 5.28 -14.80 -5.38
CA VAL A 54 4.39 -13.94 -6.19
C VAL A 54 3.75 -14.73 -7.33
N GLU A 55 4.53 -15.54 -8.05
CA GLU A 55 4.01 -16.38 -9.15
C GLU A 55 3.00 -17.43 -8.64
N ASN A 56 3.30 -18.12 -7.55
CA ASN A 56 2.40 -19.11 -6.96
C ASN A 56 1.10 -18.47 -6.48
N ALA A 57 1.18 -17.33 -5.78
CA ALA A 57 0.02 -16.58 -5.35
C ALA A 57 -0.85 -16.17 -6.55
N ALA A 58 -0.26 -15.60 -7.60
CA ALA A 58 -0.98 -15.18 -8.80
C ALA A 58 -1.68 -16.37 -9.49
N ASN A 59 -1.01 -17.51 -9.57
CA ASN A 59 -1.58 -18.74 -10.16
C ASN A 59 -2.78 -19.26 -9.36
N ILE A 60 -2.70 -19.28 -8.02
CA ILE A 60 -3.81 -19.74 -7.17
C ILE A 60 -4.96 -18.73 -7.23
N THR A 61 -4.67 -17.43 -7.12
CA THR A 61 -5.68 -16.36 -7.22
C THR A 61 -6.40 -16.40 -8.57
N GLY A 62 -5.68 -16.55 -9.67
CA GLY A 62 -6.30 -16.67 -11.00
C GLY A 62 -7.21 -17.89 -11.13
N ARG A 63 -6.86 -19.03 -10.52
CA ARG A 63 -7.74 -20.20 -10.46
C ARG A 63 -8.96 -19.96 -9.56
N ALA A 64 -8.80 -19.27 -8.43
CA ALA A 64 -9.89 -18.87 -7.56
C ALA A 64 -10.88 -17.96 -8.28
N GLN A 65 -10.39 -16.96 -9.02
CA GLN A 65 -11.21 -16.06 -9.83
C GLN A 65 -12.01 -16.84 -10.90
N ASN A 66 -11.36 -17.75 -11.61
CA ASN A 66 -12.08 -18.61 -12.58
C ASN A 66 -13.13 -19.46 -11.91
N THR A 67 -12.86 -20.02 -10.73
CA THR A 67 -13.83 -20.80 -9.95
C THR A 67 -15.01 -19.94 -9.52
N PHE A 68 -14.76 -18.70 -9.09
CA PHE A 68 -15.75 -17.69 -8.70
C PHE A 68 -16.68 -17.33 -9.89
N ILE A 69 -16.09 -17.01 -11.05
CA ILE A 69 -16.84 -16.65 -12.27
C ILE A 69 -17.71 -17.81 -12.74
N ASN A 70 -17.29 -19.05 -12.55
CA ASN A 70 -18.05 -20.25 -12.89
C ASN A 70 -19.17 -20.56 -11.86
N GLY A 71 -19.36 -19.74 -10.83
CA GLY A 71 -20.43 -19.86 -9.85
C GLY A 71 -20.13 -20.82 -8.66
N ASN A 72 -18.91 -21.34 -8.58
CA ASN A 72 -18.50 -22.21 -7.46
C ASN A 72 -17.92 -21.33 -6.34
N LEU A 73 -18.80 -20.55 -5.69
CA LEU A 73 -18.41 -19.52 -4.71
C LEU A 73 -17.62 -20.10 -3.53
N ASP A 74 -18.16 -21.11 -2.86
CA ASP A 74 -17.52 -21.69 -1.67
C ASP A 74 -16.10 -22.20 -1.94
N GLU A 75 -15.92 -22.88 -3.10
CA GLU A 75 -14.59 -23.37 -3.50
C GLU A 75 -13.63 -22.21 -3.83
N ALA A 76 -14.14 -21.13 -4.40
CA ALA A 76 -13.34 -19.95 -4.71
C ALA A 76 -12.87 -19.24 -3.43
N LEU A 77 -13.77 -19.06 -2.45
CA LEU A 77 -13.46 -18.41 -1.18
C LEU A 77 -12.35 -19.18 -0.41
N VAL A 78 -12.44 -20.50 -0.33
CA VAL A 78 -11.38 -21.33 0.28
C VAL A 78 -10.01 -21.14 -0.41
N LYS A 79 -10.01 -20.97 -1.74
CA LYS A 79 -8.75 -20.70 -2.46
C LYS A 79 -8.22 -19.31 -2.18
N PHE A 80 -9.09 -18.29 -2.07
CA PHE A 80 -8.69 -16.93 -1.72
C PHE A 80 -8.13 -16.88 -0.28
N GLU A 81 -8.79 -17.53 0.69
CA GLU A 81 -8.28 -17.66 2.06
C GLU A 81 -6.89 -18.27 2.08
N ARG A 82 -6.70 -19.36 1.36
CA ARG A 82 -5.40 -20.01 1.25
C ARG A 82 -4.31 -19.07 0.70
N VAL A 83 -4.64 -18.21 -0.25
CA VAL A 83 -3.65 -17.23 -0.78
C VAL A 83 -3.28 -16.22 0.29
N LEU A 84 -4.23 -15.73 1.08
CA LEU A 84 -3.96 -14.83 2.19
C LEU A 84 -3.05 -15.46 3.25
N ASP A 85 -3.28 -16.73 3.58
CA ASP A 85 -2.53 -17.46 4.61
C ASP A 85 -1.10 -17.80 4.14
N ASP A 86 -0.98 -18.37 2.93
CA ASP A 86 0.28 -18.91 2.43
C ASP A 86 1.19 -17.82 1.81
N TYR A 87 0.60 -16.70 1.33
CA TYR A 87 1.30 -15.66 0.53
C TYR A 87 0.87 -14.22 0.91
N PRO A 88 0.86 -13.82 2.20
CA PRO A 88 0.24 -12.57 2.69
C PRO A 88 0.78 -11.30 2.03
N ASP A 89 2.06 -11.27 1.66
CA ASP A 89 2.76 -10.08 1.14
C ASP A 89 2.81 -10.04 -0.39
N THR A 90 1.82 -10.61 -1.07
CA THR A 90 1.79 -10.68 -2.53
C THR A 90 0.61 -9.94 -3.14
N PRO A 91 0.73 -9.46 -4.41
CA PRO A 91 -0.42 -8.90 -5.12
C PRO A 91 -1.61 -9.87 -5.23
N GLY A 92 -1.35 -11.18 -5.28
CA GLY A 92 -2.39 -12.21 -5.25
C GLY A 92 -3.17 -12.23 -3.94
N ALA A 93 -2.50 -12.01 -2.80
CA ALA A 93 -3.16 -11.87 -1.51
C ALA A 93 -4.05 -10.64 -1.44
N VAL A 94 -3.57 -9.49 -1.94
CA VAL A 94 -4.38 -8.26 -2.01
C VAL A 94 -5.65 -8.47 -2.84
N GLN A 95 -5.55 -9.12 -4.00
CA GLN A 95 -6.71 -9.46 -4.82
C GLN A 95 -7.65 -10.43 -4.08
N SER A 96 -7.12 -11.43 -3.41
CA SER A 96 -7.89 -12.41 -2.63
C SER A 96 -8.65 -11.72 -1.50
N LEU A 97 -8.01 -10.79 -0.79
CA LEU A 97 -8.64 -9.98 0.26
C LEU A 97 -9.84 -9.20 -0.27
N VAL A 98 -9.74 -8.60 -1.48
CA VAL A 98 -10.87 -7.88 -2.10
C VAL A 98 -12.06 -8.80 -2.34
N TYR A 99 -11.85 -10.02 -2.84
CA TYR A 99 -12.94 -10.98 -3.06
C TYR A 99 -13.58 -11.43 -1.75
N LEU A 100 -12.79 -11.74 -0.72
CA LEU A 100 -13.29 -12.15 0.59
C LEU A 100 -14.04 -11.02 1.29
N LEU A 101 -13.52 -9.79 1.25
CA LEU A 101 -14.22 -8.61 1.79
C LEU A 101 -15.52 -8.34 1.06
N ASN A 102 -15.54 -8.45 -0.27
CA ASN A 102 -16.77 -8.28 -1.05
C ASN A 102 -17.83 -9.31 -0.69
N ASP A 103 -17.44 -10.56 -0.50
CA ASP A 103 -18.35 -11.62 -0.06
C ASP A 103 -18.89 -11.35 1.34
N ALA A 104 -18.01 -11.07 2.31
CA ALA A 104 -18.40 -10.78 3.70
C ALA A 104 -19.34 -9.56 3.79
N VAL A 105 -19.05 -8.48 3.05
CA VAL A 105 -19.92 -7.29 3.00
C VAL A 105 -21.28 -7.62 2.36
N THR A 106 -21.28 -8.39 1.27
CA THR A 106 -22.52 -8.78 0.57
C THR A 106 -23.42 -9.65 1.47
N ASN A 107 -22.83 -10.53 2.25
CA ASN A 107 -23.52 -11.39 3.20
C ASN A 107 -23.82 -10.71 4.55
N GLN A 108 -23.43 -9.43 4.72
CA GLN A 108 -23.58 -8.67 5.96
C GLN A 108 -22.91 -9.36 7.16
N ASP A 109 -21.79 -10.08 6.90
CA ASP A 109 -20.98 -10.74 7.93
C ASP A 109 -19.97 -9.76 8.52
N GLU A 110 -20.42 -8.97 9.50
CA GLU A 110 -19.59 -7.96 10.14
C GLU A 110 -18.37 -8.56 10.86
N GLU A 111 -18.48 -9.77 11.40
CA GLU A 111 -17.39 -10.46 12.10
C GLU A 111 -16.28 -10.84 11.12
N ALA A 112 -16.65 -11.42 9.98
CA ALA A 112 -15.69 -11.75 8.91
C ALA A 112 -15.03 -10.48 8.35
N VAL A 113 -15.79 -9.41 8.09
CA VAL A 113 -15.23 -8.13 7.62
C VAL A 113 -14.21 -7.60 8.63
N GLN A 114 -14.56 -7.55 9.93
CA GLN A 114 -13.66 -7.04 10.96
C GLN A 114 -12.40 -7.89 11.09
N SER A 115 -12.53 -9.22 11.03
CA SER A 115 -11.41 -10.16 11.08
C SER A 115 -10.45 -9.95 9.90
N LEU A 116 -10.98 -9.90 8.67
CA LEU A 116 -10.19 -9.67 7.47
C LEU A 116 -9.44 -8.33 7.51
N LEU A 117 -10.11 -7.26 7.96
CA LEU A 117 -9.50 -5.95 8.06
C LEU A 117 -8.44 -5.85 9.17
N SER A 118 -8.62 -6.58 10.28
CA SER A 118 -7.68 -6.55 11.41
C SER A 118 -6.40 -7.33 11.12
N ASN A 119 -6.52 -8.45 10.41
CA ASN A 119 -5.41 -9.35 10.14
C ASN A 119 -4.52 -8.86 8.97
N HIS A 120 -5.02 -7.92 8.15
CA HIS A 120 -4.32 -7.43 6.97
C HIS A 120 -4.04 -5.91 7.04
N ASP A 121 -3.76 -5.40 8.25
CA ASP A 121 -3.54 -3.98 8.52
C ASP A 121 -2.13 -3.55 8.11
N GLY A 122 -1.94 -3.16 6.86
CA GLY A 122 -0.79 -2.32 6.57
C GLY A 122 0.07 -2.60 5.34
N ASN A 123 -0.12 -3.67 4.60
CA ASN A 123 0.72 -3.97 3.42
C ASN A 123 -0.05 -4.01 2.11
N ILE A 124 -0.87 -3.00 1.85
CA ILE A 124 -1.55 -2.86 0.56
C ILE A 124 -0.79 -1.83 -0.26
N ASP A 125 0.11 -2.31 -1.12
CA ASP A 125 0.93 -1.45 -2.00
C ASP A 125 0.12 -0.81 -3.14
N ASP A 126 -1.04 -1.39 -3.49
CA ASP A 126 -1.94 -0.83 -4.51
C ASP A 126 -2.74 0.34 -3.92
N PRO A 127 -2.54 1.59 -4.39
CA PRO A 127 -3.18 2.76 -3.80
C PRO A 127 -4.70 2.73 -3.90
N VAL A 128 -5.27 2.16 -4.97
CA VAL A 128 -6.72 2.06 -5.17
C VAL A 128 -7.32 1.12 -4.15
N VAL A 129 -6.69 -0.04 -3.96
CA VAL A 129 -7.14 -1.04 -2.98
C VAL A 129 -6.94 -0.52 -1.56
N ALA A 130 -5.78 0.10 -1.26
CA ALA A 130 -5.51 0.70 0.05
C ALA A 130 -6.54 1.78 0.39
N SER A 131 -6.88 2.65 -0.56
CA SER A 131 -7.88 3.69 -0.40
C SER A 131 -9.26 3.11 -0.04
N ALA A 132 -9.73 2.11 -0.79
CA ALA A 132 -11.01 1.44 -0.53
C ALA A 132 -11.02 0.68 0.81
N PHE A 133 -9.91 0.03 1.14
CA PHE A 133 -9.72 -0.69 2.40
C PHE A 133 -9.83 0.25 3.62
N TYR A 134 -9.12 1.38 3.60
CA TYR A 134 -9.21 2.35 4.68
C TYR A 134 -10.59 3.03 4.75
N LYS A 135 -11.25 3.26 3.59
CA LYS A 135 -12.64 3.74 3.58
C LYS A 135 -13.57 2.78 4.33
N LEU A 136 -13.49 1.49 4.02
CA LEU A 136 -14.30 0.47 4.68
C LEU A 136 -14.02 0.40 6.19
N ARG A 137 -12.76 0.50 6.62
CA ARG A 137 -12.41 0.61 8.05
C ARG A 137 -13.03 1.84 8.71
N GLY A 138 -13.05 2.96 8.00
CA GLY A 138 -13.71 4.18 8.46
C GLY A 138 -15.21 3.98 8.68
N ASP A 139 -15.88 3.34 7.73
CA ASP A 139 -17.32 3.05 7.82
C ASP A 139 -17.64 2.15 9.01
N ILE A 140 -16.84 1.11 9.22
CA ILE A 140 -17.02 0.20 10.38
C ILE A 140 -16.79 0.94 11.69
N ALA A 141 -15.72 1.74 11.81
CA ALA A 141 -15.47 2.54 13.00
C ALA A 141 -16.62 3.50 13.30
N LEU A 142 -17.19 4.13 12.27
CA LEU A 142 -18.34 5.00 12.40
C LEU A 142 -19.59 4.25 12.90
N ASN A 143 -19.86 3.07 12.34
CA ASN A 143 -20.97 2.22 12.77
C ASN A 143 -20.81 1.73 14.23
N GLN A 144 -19.57 1.57 14.69
CA GLN A 144 -19.23 1.25 16.08
C GLN A 144 -19.27 2.46 17.02
N GLY A 145 -19.53 3.66 16.50
CA GLY A 145 -19.55 4.91 17.26
C GLY A 145 -18.16 5.50 17.52
N ASP A 146 -17.08 4.93 16.98
CA ASP A 146 -15.72 5.48 17.08
C ASP A 146 -15.45 6.47 15.95
N SER A 147 -16.02 7.65 16.07
CA SER A 147 -15.85 8.73 15.08
C SER A 147 -14.41 9.19 14.93
N ASN A 148 -13.57 9.10 15.98
CA ASN A 148 -12.17 9.48 15.90
C ASN A 148 -11.38 8.48 15.03
N ALA A 149 -11.61 7.19 15.20
CA ALA A 149 -11.04 6.18 14.35
C ALA A 149 -11.56 6.32 12.89
N ALA A 150 -12.85 6.63 12.70
CA ALA A 150 -13.43 6.85 11.38
C ALA A 150 -12.71 7.99 10.63
N VAL A 151 -12.55 9.17 11.25
CA VAL A 151 -11.82 10.31 10.66
C VAL A 151 -10.38 9.92 10.32
N LYS A 152 -9.69 9.18 11.20
CA LYS A 152 -8.33 8.71 10.96
C LYS A 152 -8.27 7.82 9.71
N TYR A 153 -9.15 6.85 9.58
CA TYR A 153 -9.19 5.94 8.45
C TYR A 153 -9.60 6.63 7.14
N TYR A 154 -10.55 7.57 7.17
CA TYR A 154 -10.90 8.37 6.00
C TYR A 154 -9.75 9.26 5.53
N ARG A 155 -8.92 9.80 6.44
CA ARG A 155 -7.69 10.51 6.07
C ARG A 155 -6.67 9.58 5.39
N TRP A 156 -6.55 8.36 5.85
CA TRP A 156 -5.69 7.37 5.18
C TRP A 156 -6.26 6.95 3.82
N ALA A 157 -7.57 6.77 3.71
CA ALA A 157 -8.22 6.56 2.43
C ALA A 157 -7.95 7.71 1.46
N GLN A 158 -8.10 8.95 1.91
CA GLN A 158 -7.80 10.16 1.15
C GLN A 158 -6.34 10.20 0.68
N SER A 159 -5.39 9.93 1.56
CA SER A 159 -3.95 9.99 1.23
C SER A 159 -3.52 8.91 0.22
N ASN A 160 -4.26 7.82 0.11
CA ASN A 160 -4.03 6.74 -0.85
C ASN A 160 -4.92 6.86 -2.11
N ALA A 161 -5.87 7.82 -2.14
CA ALA A 161 -6.80 7.94 -3.25
C ALA A 161 -6.11 8.39 -4.54
N ASP A 162 -6.36 7.65 -5.62
CA ASP A 162 -5.93 8.03 -6.95
C ASP A 162 -6.94 9.02 -7.56
N GLY A 163 -6.49 10.26 -7.71
CA GLY A 163 -7.26 11.36 -8.28
C GLY A 163 -8.04 12.20 -7.28
N ILE A 164 -8.16 13.48 -7.64
CA ILE A 164 -8.71 14.55 -6.79
C ILE A 164 -10.18 14.32 -6.42
N SER A 165 -11.01 13.79 -7.34
CA SER A 165 -12.43 13.55 -7.08
C SER A 165 -12.64 12.56 -5.93
N LEU A 166 -11.84 11.49 -5.87
CA LEU A 166 -11.92 10.51 -4.80
C LEU A 166 -11.38 11.08 -3.47
N GLN A 167 -10.32 11.87 -3.51
CA GLN A 167 -9.80 12.58 -2.34
C GLN A 167 -10.85 13.52 -1.74
N ILE A 168 -11.57 14.27 -2.59
CA ILE A 168 -12.63 15.17 -2.17
C ILE A 168 -13.80 14.38 -1.55
N LYS A 169 -14.19 13.24 -2.12
CA LYS A 169 -15.22 12.38 -1.52
C LYS A 169 -14.88 11.96 -0.10
N TYR A 170 -13.65 11.56 0.16
CA TYR A 170 -13.24 11.21 1.52
C TYR A 170 -13.16 12.43 2.46
N LYS A 171 -12.83 13.61 1.96
CA LYS A 171 -12.96 14.84 2.75
C LYS A 171 -14.42 15.15 3.10
N LEU A 172 -15.34 14.91 2.17
CA LEU A 172 -16.79 15.06 2.46
C LEU A 172 -17.25 14.07 3.54
N ASP A 173 -16.77 12.81 3.51
CA ASP A 173 -17.04 11.84 4.57
C ASP A 173 -16.50 12.35 5.94
N ILE A 174 -15.30 12.92 5.97
CA ILE A 174 -14.72 13.51 7.18
C ILE A 174 -15.57 14.69 7.70
N ALA A 175 -15.98 15.60 6.80
CA ALA A 175 -16.84 16.72 7.17
C ALA A 175 -18.19 16.24 7.73
N ALA A 176 -18.77 15.19 7.13
CA ALA A 176 -20.01 14.59 7.62
C ALA A 176 -19.84 13.99 9.03
N VAL A 177 -18.71 13.37 9.34
CA VAL A 177 -18.41 12.88 10.69
C VAL A 177 -18.30 14.03 11.68
N PHE A 178 -17.61 15.12 11.34
CA PHE A 178 -17.52 16.30 12.21
C PHE A 178 -18.89 16.93 12.45
N ILE A 179 -19.74 17.02 11.44
CA ILE A 179 -21.13 17.51 11.57
C ILE A 179 -21.93 16.60 12.53
N ALA A 180 -21.80 15.28 12.40
CA ALA A 180 -22.48 14.32 13.27
C ALA A 180 -22.01 14.39 14.73
N GLN A 181 -20.81 14.91 14.97
CA GLN A 181 -20.25 15.16 16.31
C GLN A 181 -20.57 16.57 16.85
N ASP A 182 -21.38 17.38 16.14
CA ASP A 182 -21.58 18.80 16.40
C ASP A 182 -20.29 19.64 16.41
N ASN A 183 -19.22 19.12 15.82
CA ASN A 183 -17.93 19.81 15.66
C ASN A 183 -17.96 20.66 14.38
N TYR A 184 -18.72 21.74 14.42
CA TYR A 184 -18.98 22.59 13.25
C TYR A 184 -17.77 23.40 12.81
N ASP A 185 -16.81 23.69 13.70
CA ASP A 185 -15.61 24.42 13.35
C ASP A 185 -14.68 23.58 12.45
N ASP A 186 -14.40 22.32 12.82
CA ASP A 186 -13.59 21.41 12.01
C ASP A 186 -14.32 21.00 10.71
N ALA A 187 -15.66 20.85 10.77
CA ALA A 187 -16.47 20.61 9.58
C ALA A 187 -16.32 21.77 8.58
N ARG A 188 -16.42 23.00 9.05
CA ARG A 188 -16.24 24.21 8.24
C ARG A 188 -14.86 24.29 7.61
N GLU A 189 -13.79 24.09 8.39
CA GLU A 189 -12.44 24.11 7.87
C GLU A 189 -12.26 23.06 6.76
N THR A 190 -12.79 21.85 6.97
CA THR A 190 -12.72 20.78 5.96
C THR A 190 -13.49 21.15 4.68
N LEU A 191 -14.68 21.75 4.82
CA LEU A 191 -15.50 22.17 3.68
C LEU A 191 -14.90 23.37 2.94
N ASP A 192 -14.30 24.33 3.65
CA ASP A 192 -13.56 25.44 3.05
C ASP A 192 -12.39 24.92 2.20
N ASP A 193 -11.64 23.94 2.69
CA ASP A 193 -10.54 23.31 1.94
C ASP A 193 -11.03 22.58 0.68
N ILE A 194 -12.22 21.96 0.73
CA ILE A 194 -12.85 21.34 -0.44
C ILE A 194 -13.27 22.43 -1.45
N LEU A 195 -13.97 23.47 -1.03
CA LEU A 195 -14.51 24.51 -1.89
C LEU A 195 -13.43 25.40 -2.54
N ASN A 196 -12.28 25.54 -1.89
CA ASN A 196 -11.13 26.26 -2.43
C ASN A 196 -10.31 25.44 -3.45
N ASN A 197 -10.68 24.19 -3.72
CA ASN A 197 -9.98 23.36 -4.69
C ASN A 197 -10.46 23.71 -6.11
N GLU A 198 -9.53 24.14 -6.98
CA GLU A 198 -9.85 24.54 -8.37
C GLU A 198 -10.33 23.35 -9.24
N ASP A 199 -9.91 22.13 -8.91
CA ASP A 199 -10.24 20.91 -9.65
C ASP A 199 -11.48 20.18 -9.10
N ILE A 200 -12.27 20.84 -8.26
CA ILE A 200 -13.47 20.23 -7.67
C ILE A 200 -14.53 19.92 -8.73
N GLY A 201 -15.06 18.70 -8.72
CA GLY A 201 -16.17 18.29 -9.57
C GLY A 201 -17.48 19.01 -9.20
N PHE A 202 -18.37 19.16 -10.20
CA PHE A 202 -19.66 19.84 -9.99
C PHE A 202 -20.51 19.21 -8.87
N ASN A 203 -20.57 17.90 -8.80
CA ASN A 203 -21.38 17.19 -7.81
C ASN A 203 -20.78 17.34 -6.40
N GLU A 204 -19.49 17.19 -6.29
CA GLU A 204 -18.77 17.34 -5.01
C GLU A 204 -18.87 18.78 -4.49
N LYS A 205 -18.80 19.76 -5.40
CA LYS A 205 -18.98 21.17 -5.05
C LYS A 205 -20.37 21.44 -4.50
N ASN A 206 -21.42 20.98 -5.18
CA ASN A 206 -22.81 21.16 -4.70
C ASN A 206 -23.01 20.53 -3.33
N THR A 207 -22.48 19.33 -3.10
CA THR A 207 -22.55 18.67 -1.79
C THR A 207 -21.82 19.48 -0.71
N ALA A 208 -20.62 19.98 -1.01
CA ALA A 208 -19.84 20.79 -0.09
C ALA A 208 -20.55 22.13 0.23
N GLU A 209 -21.15 22.78 -0.76
CA GLU A 209 -21.93 24.03 -0.56
C GLU A 209 -23.16 23.80 0.30
N GLU A 210 -23.89 22.69 0.11
CA GLU A 210 -25.05 22.30 0.92
C GLU A 210 -24.65 22.07 2.38
N LEU A 211 -23.60 21.28 2.62
CA LEU A 211 -23.08 21.02 3.97
C LEU A 211 -22.54 22.31 4.61
N MET A 212 -21.87 23.19 3.86
CA MET A 212 -21.39 24.47 4.34
C MET A 212 -22.54 25.38 4.76
N GLY A 213 -23.64 25.41 3.99
CA GLY A 213 -24.86 26.14 4.37
C GLY A 213 -25.44 25.66 5.71
N PHE A 214 -25.51 24.36 5.91
CA PHE A 214 -25.96 23.77 7.17
C PHE A 214 -25.02 24.14 8.34
N VAL A 215 -23.71 24.00 8.16
CA VAL A 215 -22.70 24.33 9.18
C VAL A 215 -22.73 25.82 9.52
N SER A 216 -22.84 26.71 8.53
CA SER A 216 -22.94 28.16 8.74
C SER A 216 -24.20 28.54 9.58
N GLN A 217 -25.33 27.90 9.28
CA GLN A 217 -26.57 28.09 10.08
C GLN A 217 -26.35 27.68 11.53
N LYS A 218 -25.63 26.56 11.78
CA LYS A 218 -25.35 26.08 13.14
C LYS A 218 -24.40 26.99 13.91
N LEU A 219 -23.44 27.58 13.21
CA LEU A 219 -22.48 28.55 13.78
C LEU A 219 -23.07 29.98 13.92
N GLY A 220 -24.21 30.26 13.29
CA GLY A 220 -24.85 31.57 13.35
C GLY A 220 -24.15 32.64 12.48
N ILE A 221 -23.55 32.22 11.37
CA ILE A 221 -22.80 33.08 10.44
C ILE A 221 -23.36 32.96 9.04
#